data_c2aebc3bf4baabcd61f37271e843858b
#
_entry.id   c2aebc3bf4baabcd61f37271e843858b
#
_cell.length_a   1.000
_cell.length_b   1.000
_cell.length_c   1.000
_cell.angle_alpha   90.00
_cell.angle_beta   90.00
_cell.angle_gamma   90.00
#
_symmetry.space_group_name_H-M   'P 1'
#
loop_
_entity.id
_entity.type
_entity.pdbx_description
1 polymer ?
#
loop_
_entity_poly.entity_id
_entity_poly.type
_entity_poly.pdbx_seq_one_letter_code
_entity_poly.pdbx_strand_id
1 'polypeptide(L)'
;GEMWTLALALKMAQYRALCEYFDTRPVVILDDVFAQLDESRRTEILRFAAAQDQVLITAAAESDIPILPANESTESGEIPVNRIAVADLKRRDEADAERAGEQ
;
A
#
# COMPACT_ATOMS: atom_id res chain seq x y z
N GLY A 1 -3.29 17.15 9.55
CA GLY A 1 -4.33 17.83 10.26
C GLY A 1 -5.70 17.17 10.13
N GLU A 2 -6.69 17.82 10.69
CA GLU A 2 -8.07 17.35 10.71
C GLU A 2 -8.68 17.22 9.30
N MET A 3 -8.34 18.13 8.39
CA MET A 3 -8.85 18.08 7.01
C MET A 3 -8.34 16.84 6.27
N TRP A 4 -7.10 16.45 6.51
CA TRP A 4 -6.52 15.26 5.91
C TRP A 4 -7.20 13.99 6.44
N THR A 5 -7.45 13.92 7.75
CA THR A 5 -8.17 12.82 8.40
C THR A 5 -9.60 12.69 7.86
N LEU A 6 -10.28 13.82 7.66
CA LEU A 6 -11.62 13.83 7.07
C LEU A 6 -11.61 13.31 5.63
N ALA A 7 -10.65 13.74 4.83
CA ALA A 7 -10.50 13.26 3.46
C ALA A 7 -10.25 11.75 3.41
N LEU A 8 -9.43 11.21 4.30
CA LEU A 8 -9.19 9.78 4.42
C LEU A 8 -10.46 9.04 4.82
N ALA A 9 -11.21 9.54 5.81
CA ALA A 9 -12.46 8.92 6.25
C ALA A 9 -13.51 8.88 5.12
N LEU A 10 -13.59 9.93 4.31
CA LEU A 10 -14.47 9.97 3.14
C LEU A 10 -14.05 8.94 2.07
N LYS A 11 -12.78 8.78 1.83
CA LYS A 11 -12.25 7.76 0.91
C LYS A 11 -12.54 6.34 1.39
N MET A 12 -12.39 6.08 2.67
CA MET A 12 -12.72 4.78 3.26
C MET A 12 -14.22 4.48 3.16
N ALA A 13 -15.07 5.48 3.40
CA ALA A 13 -16.51 5.35 3.24
C ALA A 13 -16.89 5.08 1.78
N GLN A 14 -16.27 5.76 0.84
CA GLN A 14 -16.43 5.54 -0.61
C GLN A 14 -16.03 4.10 -0.99
N TYR A 15 -14.92 3.61 -0.48
CA TYR A 15 -14.48 2.24 -0.70
C TYR A 15 -15.52 1.22 -0.24
N ARG A 16 -16.06 1.38 0.97
CA ARG A 16 -17.10 0.50 1.49
C ARG A 16 -18.36 0.53 0.64
N ALA A 17 -18.78 1.71 0.21
CA ALA A 17 -19.93 1.85 -0.68
C ALA A 17 -19.72 1.14 -2.01
N LEU A 18 -18.53 1.23 -2.60
CA LEU A 18 -18.18 0.52 -3.83
C LEU A 18 -18.20 -1.00 -3.65
N CYS A 19 -17.70 -1.50 -2.53
CA CYS A 19 -17.75 -2.93 -2.22
C CYS A 19 -19.19 -3.46 -2.14
N GLU A 20 -20.08 -2.72 -1.52
CA GLU A 20 -21.50 -3.08 -1.39
C GLU A 20 -22.23 -3.01 -2.72
N TYR A 21 -21.98 -1.94 -3.49
CA TYR A 21 -22.69 -1.69 -4.75
C TYR A 21 -22.31 -2.69 -5.85
N PHE A 22 -21.04 -3.00 -5.99
CA PHE A 22 -20.54 -3.87 -7.07
C PHE A 22 -20.33 -5.32 -6.66
N ASP A 23 -20.52 -5.66 -5.39
CA ASP A 23 -20.21 -6.98 -4.81
C ASP A 23 -18.79 -7.45 -5.16
N THR A 24 -17.85 -6.53 -5.25
CA THR A 24 -16.43 -6.76 -5.51
C THR A 24 -15.59 -5.94 -4.54
N ARG A 25 -14.34 -6.37 -4.36
CA ARG A 25 -13.38 -5.62 -3.55
C ARG A 25 -12.39 -4.89 -4.45
N PRO A 26 -12.48 -3.56 -4.57
CA PRO A 26 -11.53 -2.80 -5.38
C PRO A 26 -10.12 -2.87 -4.79
N VAL A 27 -9.11 -2.71 -5.65
CA VAL A 27 -7.72 -2.56 -5.24
C VAL A 27 -7.58 -1.20 -4.53
N VAL A 28 -6.98 -1.20 -3.35
CA VAL A 28 -6.72 0.02 -2.60
C VAL A 28 -5.30 0.50 -2.90
N ILE A 29 -5.18 1.76 -3.27
CA ILE A 29 -3.88 2.40 -3.51
C ILE A 29 -3.67 3.48 -2.45
N LEU A 30 -2.60 3.33 -1.67
CA LEU A 30 -2.18 4.29 -0.65
C LEU A 30 -0.88 4.95 -1.11
N ASP A 31 -1.02 6.15 -1.68
CA ASP A 31 0.10 6.87 -2.28
C ASP A 31 0.73 7.85 -1.27
N ASP A 32 1.92 7.50 -0.78
CA ASP A 32 2.75 8.32 0.12
C ASP A 32 2.00 8.86 1.34
N VAL A 33 1.09 8.06 1.90
CA VAL A 33 0.23 8.52 3.01
C VAL A 33 0.90 8.45 4.38
N PHE A 34 1.90 7.57 4.55
CA PHE A 34 2.48 7.28 5.86
C PHE A 34 3.46 8.34 6.36
N ALA A 35 4.09 9.10 5.47
CA ALA A 35 5.05 10.13 5.85
C ALA A 35 4.45 11.26 6.71
N GLN A 36 3.16 11.51 6.58
CA GLN A 36 2.46 12.61 7.24
C GLN A 36 1.58 12.20 8.41
N LEU A 37 1.60 10.92 8.76
CA LEU A 37 0.73 10.38 9.79
C LEU A 37 1.43 10.24 11.13
N ASP A 38 0.68 10.52 12.22
CA ASP A 38 1.08 10.10 13.54
C ASP A 38 0.94 8.57 13.70
N GLU A 39 1.49 8.03 14.77
CA GLU A 39 1.51 6.59 15.01
C GLU A 39 0.11 5.98 15.16
N SER A 40 -0.80 6.69 15.79
CA SER A 40 -2.18 6.26 16.00
C SER A 40 -2.93 6.08 14.67
N ARG A 41 -2.87 7.07 13.79
CA ARG A 41 -3.52 7.04 12.48
C ARG A 41 -2.85 6.04 11.54
N ARG A 42 -1.54 5.92 11.63
CA ARG A 42 -0.78 4.90 10.90
C ARG A 42 -1.29 3.50 11.23
N THR A 43 -1.51 3.20 12.50
CA THR A 43 -2.06 1.93 12.96
C THR A 43 -3.46 1.67 12.41
N GLU A 44 -4.31 2.67 12.37
CA GLU A 44 -5.68 2.54 11.83
C GLU A 44 -5.67 2.21 10.33
N ILE A 45 -4.83 2.90 9.56
CA ILE A 45 -4.69 2.62 8.13
C ILE A 45 -4.14 1.22 7.89
N LEU A 46 -3.20 0.78 8.71
CA LEU A 46 -2.64 -0.56 8.60
C LEU A 46 -3.67 -1.65 8.89
N ARG A 47 -4.54 -1.45 9.87
CA ARG A 47 -5.66 -2.37 10.11
C ARG A 47 -6.60 -2.42 8.93
N PHE A 48 -6.93 -1.28 8.38
CA PHE A 48 -7.75 -1.20 7.18
C PHE A 48 -7.09 -1.93 6.01
N ALA A 49 -5.81 -1.67 5.75
CA ALA A 49 -5.06 -2.31 4.67
C ALA A 49 -4.96 -3.83 4.84
N ALA A 50 -4.73 -4.29 6.06
CA ALA A 50 -4.62 -5.71 6.37
C ALA A 50 -5.93 -6.49 6.13
N ALA A 51 -7.07 -5.81 6.20
CA ALA A 51 -8.38 -6.40 5.95
C ALA A 51 -8.75 -6.46 4.45
N GLN A 52 -7.94 -5.87 3.57
CA GLN A 52 -8.22 -5.83 2.14
C GLN A 52 -7.57 -7.00 1.39
N ASP A 53 -8.15 -7.40 0.27
CA ASP A 53 -7.62 -8.47 -0.57
C ASP A 53 -6.33 -8.03 -1.29
N GLN A 54 -6.28 -6.80 -1.75
CA GLN A 54 -5.11 -6.26 -2.44
C GLN A 54 -4.93 -4.77 -2.13
N VAL A 55 -3.75 -4.42 -1.63
CA VAL A 55 -3.36 -3.04 -1.33
C VAL A 55 -2.02 -2.76 -1.98
N LEU A 56 -1.93 -1.62 -2.66
CA LEU A 56 -0.69 -1.09 -3.20
C LEU A 56 -0.29 0.13 -2.38
N ILE A 57 0.89 0.09 -1.79
CA ILE A 57 1.43 1.19 -0.97
C ILE A 57 2.65 1.76 -1.66
N THR A 58 2.66 3.06 -1.88
CA THR A 58 3.85 3.76 -2.36
C THR A 58 4.44 4.62 -1.24
N ALA A 59 5.76 4.72 -1.20
CA ALA A 59 6.49 5.53 -0.23
C ALA A 59 7.76 6.10 -0.88
N ALA A 60 8.11 7.33 -0.51
CA ALA A 60 9.32 7.98 -0.98
C ALA A 60 10.58 7.43 -0.30
N ALA A 61 10.47 7.00 0.95
CA ALA A 61 11.57 6.43 1.74
C ALA A 61 11.18 5.07 2.30
N GLU A 62 12.12 4.15 2.33
CA GLU A 62 11.89 2.81 2.89
C GLU A 62 11.47 2.85 4.36
N SER A 63 11.98 3.81 5.12
CA SER A 63 11.62 4.02 6.52
C SER A 63 10.16 4.41 6.74
N ASP A 64 9.48 4.92 5.73
CA ASP A 64 8.05 5.26 5.79
C ASP A 64 7.14 4.05 5.56
N ILE A 65 7.70 2.93 5.08
CA ILE A 65 6.94 1.71 4.86
C ILE A 65 6.68 1.05 6.22
N PRO A 66 5.40 0.90 6.61
CA PRO A 66 5.09 0.30 7.88
C PRO A 66 5.28 -1.20 7.86
N ILE A 67 5.56 -1.77 9.02
CA ILE A 67 5.51 -3.21 9.23
C ILE A 67 4.04 -3.57 9.49
N LEU A 68 3.46 -4.34 8.59
CA LEU A 68 2.08 -4.80 8.74
C LEU A 68 2.00 -5.81 9.90
N PRO A 69 1.17 -5.56 10.92
CA PRO A 69 0.99 -6.53 11.97
C PRO A 69 0.31 -7.77 11.41
N ALA A 70 0.77 -8.92 11.83
CA ALA A 70 0.15 -10.18 11.50
C ALA A 70 -1.30 -10.20 12.01
N ASN A 71 -2.22 -10.62 11.16
CA ASN A 71 -3.56 -10.95 11.62
C ASN A 71 -3.51 -12.21 12.48
N GLU A 72 -4.29 -12.23 13.56
CA GLU A 72 -4.39 -13.38 14.47
C GLU A 72 -4.80 -14.70 13.77
N SER A 73 -5.24 -14.59 12.51
CA SER A 73 -5.68 -15.72 11.69
C SER A 73 -4.61 -16.31 10.77
N THR A 74 -3.41 -15.73 10.74
CA THR A 74 -2.32 -16.27 9.94
C THR A 74 -1.37 -17.09 10.81
N GLU A 75 -1.31 -18.38 10.59
CA GLU A 75 -0.42 -19.29 11.36
C GLU A 75 1.06 -18.94 11.28
N SER A 76 1.48 -18.17 10.30
CA SER A 76 2.87 -17.77 10.08
C SER A 76 3.25 -16.39 10.64
N GLY A 77 2.32 -15.67 11.25
CA GLY A 77 2.60 -14.40 11.94
C GLY A 77 2.97 -13.19 11.07
N GLU A 78 3.13 -13.34 9.77
CA GLU A 78 3.45 -12.24 8.86
C GLU A 78 2.55 -12.24 7.63
N ILE A 79 2.05 -11.05 7.27
CA ILE A 79 1.38 -10.88 5.98
C ILE A 79 2.47 -10.81 4.91
N PRO A 80 2.39 -11.64 3.85
CA PRO A 80 3.38 -11.58 2.78
C PRO A 80 3.30 -10.23 2.08
N VAL A 81 4.38 -9.45 2.16
CA VAL A 81 4.50 -8.15 1.51
C VAL A 81 5.55 -8.26 0.41
N ASN A 82 5.16 -7.94 -0.81
CA ASN A 82 6.08 -7.82 -1.91
C ASN A 82 6.65 -6.40 -1.96
N ARG A 83 7.93 -6.24 -1.66
CA ARG A 83 8.62 -4.94 -1.69
C ARG A 83 9.33 -4.76 -3.01
N ILE A 84 9.01 -3.68 -3.71
CA ILE A 84 9.58 -3.35 -5.02
C ILE A 84 10.28 -1.99 -4.90
N ALA A 85 11.60 -1.98 -5.06
CA ALA A 85 12.36 -0.74 -5.17
C ALA A 85 12.35 -0.27 -6.62
N VAL A 86 11.81 0.93 -6.87
CA VAL A 86 11.70 1.48 -8.23
C VAL A 86 13.07 1.66 -8.88
N ALA A 87 14.09 2.00 -8.10
CA ALA A 87 15.46 2.09 -8.59
C ALA A 87 15.99 0.77 -9.19
N ASP A 88 15.55 -0.37 -8.64
CA ASP A 88 15.94 -1.68 -9.17
C ASP A 88 15.25 -2.00 -10.49
N LEU A 89 13.99 -1.58 -10.65
CA LEU A 89 13.28 -1.71 -11.91
C LEU A 89 13.93 -0.91 -13.01
N LYS A 90 14.32 0.31 -12.73
CA LYS A 90 15.02 1.18 -13.68
C LYS A 90 16.34 0.56 -14.16
N ARG A 91 17.12 0.00 -13.26
CA ARG A 91 18.36 -0.69 -13.60
C ARG A 91 18.14 -1.92 -14.50
N ARG A 92 17.04 -2.64 -14.29
CA ARG A 92 16.68 -3.77 -15.17
C ARG A 92 16.33 -3.31 -16.58
N ASP A 93 15.54 -2.26 -16.70
CA ASP A 93 15.17 -1.70 -17.99
C ASP A 93 16.40 -1.23 -18.77
N GLU A 94 17.34 -0.56 -18.11
CA GLU A 94 18.59 -0.11 -18.70
C GLU A 94 19.45 -1.31 -19.16
N ALA A 95 19.54 -2.36 -18.36
CA ALA A 95 20.26 -3.57 -18.72
C ALA A 95 19.61 -4.32 -19.89
N ASP A 96 18.29 -4.39 -19.93
CA ASP A 96 17.55 -5.03 -21.02
C ASP A 96 17.64 -4.21 -22.32
N ALA A 97 17.65 -2.87 -22.23
CA ALA A 97 17.86 -1.98 -23.38
C ALA A 97 19.28 -2.14 -23.95
N GLU A 98 20.30 -2.27 -23.10
CA GLU A 98 21.68 -2.54 -23.53
C GLU A 98 21.80 -3.90 -24.24
N ARG A 99 21.16 -4.96 -23.71
CA ARG A 99 21.13 -6.27 -24.37
C ARG A 99 20.44 -6.23 -25.72
N ALA A 100 19.34 -5.49 -25.84
CA ALA A 100 18.64 -5.32 -27.11
C ALA A 100 19.48 -4.55 -28.14
N GLY A 101 20.36 -3.64 -27.69
CA GLY A 101 21.28 -2.89 -28.54
C GLY A 101 22.48 -3.67 -29.03
N GLU A 102 22.83 -4.80 -28.41
CA GLU A 102 23.95 -5.67 -28.79
C GLU A 102 23.62 -6.66 -29.93
N GLN A 103 22.36 -6.71 -30.32
CA GLN A 103 21.92 -7.50 -31.48
C GLN A 103 21.85 -6.61 -32.73
#